data_ec53dbbb36d19c706b958e001bcf8ecf
#
_entry.id   ec53dbbb36d19c706b958e001bcf8ecf
#
_cell.length_a   1.000
_cell.length_b   1.000
_cell.length_c   1.000
_cell.angle_alpha   90.00
_cell.angle_beta   90.00
_cell.angle_gamma   90.00
#
_symmetry.space_group_name_H-M   'P 1'
#
loop_
_entity.id
_entity.type
_entity.pdbx_description
1 polymer ?
#
loop_
_entity_poly.entity_id
_entity_poly.type
_entity_poly.pdbx_seq_one_letter_code
_entity_poly.pdbx_strand_id
1 'polypeptide(L)'
;IRLDSLSNQTAMANVSRIEDPMARALVWTAACDAARDAETSSSDFIELVFAHLETETESTTIQTILRQLVTNGNLYIPIGTRPQALERIADGLIDLVTKAKAGSDSQLQFVKFLPIFARSASQQQWMQDLLSGKIQLAGFTVDQDVRWELTTGLVMNGVFGESEIAAELARDNTANGQRFAAGARAAI
;
A
#
# COMPACT_ATOMS: atom_id res chain seq x y z
N ILE A 1 -4.58 -7.76 -21.45
CA ILE A 1 -4.83 -6.91 -22.66
C ILE A 1 -3.55 -6.21 -23.00
N ARG A 2 -3.14 -6.27 -24.28
CA ARG A 2 -2.03 -5.47 -24.79
C ARG A 2 -2.56 -4.29 -25.57
N LEU A 3 -2.06 -3.12 -25.26
CA LEU A 3 -2.31 -1.89 -26.00
C LEU A 3 -1.16 -1.65 -26.99
N ASP A 4 -1.45 -1.11 -28.17
CA ASP A 4 -0.40 -0.59 -29.05
C ASP A 4 0.27 0.64 -28.41
N SER A 5 1.44 1.02 -28.90
CA SER A 5 2.26 2.08 -28.27
C SER A 5 1.53 3.41 -28.12
N LEU A 6 0.72 3.82 -29.09
CA LEU A 6 -0.01 5.09 -29.05
C LEU A 6 -1.17 5.02 -28.07
N SER A 7 -1.94 3.92 -28.09
CA SER A 7 -3.04 3.67 -27.16
C SER A 7 -2.51 3.56 -25.74
N ASN A 8 -1.39 2.87 -25.52
CA ASN A 8 -0.75 2.75 -24.22
C ASN A 8 -0.35 4.12 -23.68
N GLN A 9 0.39 4.90 -24.43
CA GLN A 9 0.82 6.25 -24.02
C GLN A 9 -0.37 7.14 -23.69
N THR A 10 -1.41 7.13 -24.52
CA THR A 10 -2.61 7.93 -24.33
C THR A 10 -3.40 7.48 -23.09
N ALA A 11 -3.60 6.17 -22.92
CA ALA A 11 -4.32 5.61 -21.79
C ALA A 11 -3.60 5.89 -20.46
N MET A 12 -2.28 5.67 -20.41
CA MET A 12 -1.49 5.91 -19.20
C MET A 12 -1.48 7.39 -18.80
N ALA A 13 -1.42 8.32 -19.76
CA ALA A 13 -1.46 9.75 -19.47
C ALA A 13 -2.85 10.26 -19.05
N ASN A 14 -3.92 9.51 -19.31
CA ASN A 14 -5.29 9.98 -19.12
C ASN A 14 -6.20 9.01 -18.33
N VAL A 15 -5.65 8.02 -17.64
CA VAL A 15 -6.47 7.02 -16.92
C VAL A 15 -7.46 7.68 -15.95
N SER A 16 -7.06 8.76 -15.27
CA SER A 16 -7.92 9.54 -14.37
C SER A 16 -9.09 10.26 -15.05
N ARG A 17 -9.04 10.40 -16.40
CA ARG A 17 -10.09 11.05 -17.20
C ARG A 17 -11.09 10.08 -17.81
N ILE A 18 -10.84 8.77 -17.69
CA ILE A 18 -11.75 7.75 -18.19
C ILE A 18 -12.92 7.64 -17.21
N GLU A 19 -14.12 7.97 -17.64
CA GLU A 19 -15.31 7.99 -16.77
C GLU A 19 -15.78 6.59 -16.40
N ASP A 20 -15.73 5.65 -17.34
CA ASP A 20 -16.14 4.25 -17.11
C ASP A 20 -15.15 3.52 -16.20
N PRO A 21 -15.57 3.08 -15.00
CA PRO A 21 -14.68 2.38 -14.06
C PRO A 21 -14.17 1.04 -14.59
N MET A 22 -14.95 0.35 -15.42
CA MET A 22 -14.50 -0.90 -16.04
C MET A 22 -13.37 -0.64 -17.04
N ALA A 23 -13.48 0.42 -17.84
CA ALA A 23 -12.42 0.82 -18.77
C ALA A 23 -11.16 1.23 -18.00
N ARG A 24 -11.27 1.96 -16.87
CA ARG A 24 -10.13 2.26 -16.00
C ARG A 24 -9.47 0.99 -15.46
N ALA A 25 -10.26 0.06 -14.94
CA ALA A 25 -9.74 -1.21 -14.42
C ALA A 25 -8.98 -2.02 -15.49
N LEU A 26 -9.45 -2.00 -16.75
CA LEU A 26 -8.74 -2.63 -17.88
C LEU A 26 -7.42 -1.93 -18.19
N VAL A 27 -7.37 -0.60 -18.14
CA VAL A 27 -6.12 0.16 -18.33
C VAL A 27 -5.12 -0.15 -17.21
N TRP A 28 -5.55 -0.15 -15.95
CA TRP A 28 -4.70 -0.55 -14.82
C TRP A 28 -4.14 -1.96 -14.97
N THR A 29 -4.97 -2.91 -15.40
CA THR A 29 -4.56 -4.28 -15.65
C THR A 29 -3.54 -4.35 -16.79
N ALA A 30 -3.79 -3.63 -17.89
CA ALA A 30 -2.85 -3.58 -19.03
C ALA A 30 -1.49 -3.00 -18.62
N ALA A 31 -1.46 -1.96 -17.79
CA ALA A 31 -0.21 -1.39 -17.28
C ALA A 31 0.58 -2.37 -16.42
N CYS A 32 -0.10 -3.09 -15.53
CA CYS A 32 0.54 -4.12 -14.71
C CYS A 32 1.05 -5.30 -15.54
N ASP A 33 0.26 -5.76 -16.53
CA ASP A 33 0.67 -6.83 -17.45
C ASP A 33 1.92 -6.42 -18.24
N ALA A 34 1.99 -5.18 -18.72
CA ALA A 34 3.16 -4.67 -19.42
C ALA A 34 4.42 -4.63 -18.52
N ALA A 35 4.29 -4.26 -17.27
CA ALA A 35 5.40 -4.30 -16.30
C ALA A 35 5.83 -5.74 -15.99
N ARG A 36 4.87 -6.66 -15.79
CA ARG A 36 5.14 -8.08 -15.56
C ARG A 36 5.87 -8.73 -16.75
N ASP A 37 5.46 -8.40 -17.96
CA ASP A 37 6.01 -8.96 -19.20
C ASP A 37 7.30 -8.24 -19.66
N ALA A 38 7.82 -7.30 -18.84
CA ALA A 38 9.00 -6.48 -19.09
C ALA A 38 8.92 -5.62 -20.36
N GLU A 39 7.71 -5.26 -20.79
CA GLU A 39 7.46 -4.30 -21.88
C GLU A 39 7.60 -2.85 -21.42
N THR A 40 7.33 -2.60 -20.12
CA THR A 40 7.57 -1.32 -19.42
C THR A 40 8.32 -1.59 -18.13
N SER A 41 8.94 -0.55 -17.55
CA SER A 41 9.61 -0.72 -16.26
C SER A 41 8.62 -0.75 -15.11
N SER A 42 8.93 -1.50 -14.04
CA SER A 42 8.15 -1.45 -12.80
C SER A 42 8.21 -0.08 -12.14
N SER A 43 9.27 0.69 -12.36
CA SER A 43 9.36 2.08 -11.91
C SER A 43 8.32 2.96 -12.60
N ASP A 44 8.12 2.80 -13.91
CA ASP A 44 7.08 3.54 -14.65
C ASP A 44 5.68 3.19 -14.16
N PHE A 45 5.45 1.90 -13.84
CA PHE A 45 4.19 1.48 -13.23
C PHE A 45 3.95 2.14 -11.85
N ILE A 46 4.98 2.21 -11.00
CA ILE A 46 4.89 2.87 -9.69
C ILE A 46 4.56 4.37 -9.87
N GLU A 47 5.25 5.06 -10.77
CA GLU A 47 4.97 6.47 -11.05
C GLU A 47 3.56 6.69 -11.63
N LEU A 48 3.11 5.82 -12.52
CA LEU A 48 1.72 5.84 -13.03
C LEU A 48 0.70 5.74 -11.89
N VAL A 49 0.93 4.81 -10.95
CA VAL A 49 0.03 4.63 -9.80
C VAL A 49 -0.06 5.92 -8.99
N PHE A 50 1.06 6.53 -8.61
CA PHE A 50 1.03 7.75 -7.79
C PHE A 50 0.60 9.01 -8.56
N ALA A 51 0.62 8.98 -9.89
CA ALA A 51 0.06 10.05 -10.70
C ALA A 51 -1.49 10.04 -10.75
N HIS A 52 -2.12 8.87 -10.58
CA HIS A 52 -3.55 8.73 -10.88
C HIS A 52 -4.39 8.02 -9.80
N LEU A 53 -3.80 7.29 -8.84
CA LEU A 53 -4.53 6.49 -7.87
C LEU A 53 -5.43 7.34 -6.95
N GLU A 54 -5.06 8.59 -6.69
CA GLU A 54 -5.86 9.54 -5.90
C GLU A 54 -7.27 9.73 -6.45
N THR A 55 -7.43 9.64 -7.77
CA THR A 55 -8.70 9.85 -8.47
C THR A 55 -9.53 8.57 -8.63
N GLU A 56 -8.99 7.40 -8.28
CA GLU A 56 -9.73 6.15 -8.40
C GLU A 56 -10.77 6.04 -7.30
N THR A 57 -11.98 5.63 -7.68
CA THR A 57 -13.13 5.55 -6.77
C THR A 57 -13.60 4.14 -6.49
N GLU A 58 -13.19 3.18 -7.33
CA GLU A 58 -13.61 1.79 -7.19
C GLU A 58 -12.70 1.04 -6.20
N SER A 59 -13.25 0.67 -5.06
CA SER A 59 -12.53 0.02 -3.96
C SER A 59 -11.79 -1.26 -4.39
N THR A 60 -12.41 -2.10 -5.20
CA THR A 60 -11.81 -3.33 -5.72
C THR A 60 -10.66 -3.05 -6.70
N THR A 61 -10.77 -2.00 -7.49
CA THR A 61 -9.70 -1.55 -8.39
C THR A 61 -8.52 -1.03 -7.57
N ILE A 62 -8.77 -0.17 -6.58
CA ILE A 62 -7.74 0.33 -5.65
C ILE A 62 -7.00 -0.84 -4.99
N GLN A 63 -7.73 -1.79 -4.41
CA GLN A 63 -7.12 -2.96 -3.77
C GLN A 63 -6.27 -3.78 -4.75
N THR A 64 -6.74 -3.95 -5.97
CA THR A 64 -6.00 -4.67 -7.01
C THR A 64 -4.70 -3.95 -7.35
N ILE A 65 -4.74 -2.63 -7.57
CA ILE A 65 -3.55 -1.81 -7.85
C ILE A 65 -2.55 -1.90 -6.70
N LEU A 66 -3.01 -1.80 -5.45
CA LEU A 66 -2.13 -1.92 -4.27
C LEU A 66 -1.45 -3.29 -4.18
N ARG A 67 -2.17 -4.38 -4.47
CA ARG A 67 -1.56 -5.73 -4.56
C ARG A 67 -0.54 -5.83 -5.70
N GLN A 68 -0.81 -5.18 -6.82
CA GLN A 68 0.14 -5.11 -7.93
C GLN A 68 1.37 -4.27 -7.57
N LEU A 69 1.23 -3.20 -6.79
CA LEU A 69 2.37 -2.48 -6.22
C LEU A 69 3.24 -3.37 -5.34
N VAL A 70 2.63 -4.22 -4.50
CA VAL A 70 3.39 -5.20 -3.69
C VAL A 70 4.24 -6.10 -4.57
N THR A 71 3.66 -6.64 -5.64
CA THR A 71 4.37 -7.53 -6.57
C THR A 71 5.47 -6.77 -7.31
N ASN A 72 5.16 -5.62 -7.91
CA ASN A 72 6.12 -4.82 -8.66
C ASN A 72 7.28 -4.36 -7.78
N GLY A 73 6.99 -3.78 -6.61
CA GLY A 73 8.01 -3.25 -5.70
C GLY A 73 8.94 -4.32 -5.13
N ASN A 74 8.40 -5.49 -4.76
CA ASN A 74 9.19 -6.54 -4.11
C ASN A 74 9.86 -7.51 -5.07
N LEU A 75 9.30 -7.75 -6.26
CA LEU A 75 9.77 -8.79 -7.16
C LEU A 75 10.38 -8.27 -8.46
N TYR A 76 9.87 -7.19 -9.04
CA TYR A 76 10.27 -6.76 -10.38
C TYR A 76 11.27 -5.59 -10.39
N ILE A 77 11.40 -4.86 -9.29
CA ILE A 77 12.45 -3.85 -9.14
C ILE A 77 13.81 -4.54 -8.90
N PRO A 78 14.88 -4.14 -9.59
CA PRO A 78 16.21 -4.67 -9.34
C PRO A 78 16.64 -4.53 -7.88
N ILE A 79 17.34 -5.53 -7.35
CA ILE A 79 17.72 -5.60 -5.91
C ILE A 79 18.46 -4.33 -5.46
N GLY A 80 19.34 -3.78 -6.30
CA GLY A 80 20.15 -2.61 -5.96
C GLY A 80 19.36 -1.31 -5.81
N THR A 81 18.19 -1.19 -6.44
CA THR A 81 17.33 0.01 -6.38
C THR A 81 16.02 -0.22 -5.63
N ARG A 82 15.79 -1.46 -5.21
CA ARG A 82 14.54 -1.85 -4.53
C ARG A 82 14.28 -1.08 -3.23
N PRO A 83 15.28 -0.86 -2.33
CA PRO A 83 15.03 -0.10 -1.11
C PRO A 83 14.46 1.28 -1.39
N GLN A 84 15.03 2.01 -2.34
CA GLN A 84 14.56 3.35 -2.72
C GLN A 84 13.16 3.32 -3.33
N ALA A 85 12.87 2.29 -4.15
CA ALA A 85 11.53 2.12 -4.71
C ALA A 85 10.46 1.82 -3.63
N LEU A 86 10.80 0.99 -2.63
CA LEU A 86 9.89 0.71 -1.52
C LEU A 86 9.65 1.96 -0.65
N GLU A 87 10.70 2.74 -0.35
CA GLU A 87 10.57 4.02 0.34
C GLU A 87 9.68 4.99 -0.46
N ARG A 88 9.88 5.09 -1.79
CA ARG A 88 9.04 5.93 -2.67
C ARG A 88 7.57 5.50 -2.63
N ILE A 89 7.30 4.18 -2.62
CA ILE A 89 5.93 3.66 -2.51
C ILE A 89 5.34 4.04 -1.14
N ALA A 90 6.06 3.86 -0.06
CA ALA A 90 5.59 4.20 1.28
C ALA A 90 5.29 5.69 1.44
N ASP A 91 6.16 6.57 0.94
CA ASP A 91 5.93 8.02 0.95
C ASP A 91 4.69 8.40 0.14
N GLY A 92 4.52 7.79 -1.05
CA GLY A 92 3.32 7.98 -1.86
C GLY A 92 2.04 7.51 -1.17
N LEU A 93 2.09 6.40 -0.43
CA LEU A 93 0.93 5.93 0.35
C LEU A 93 0.61 6.87 1.51
N ILE A 94 1.60 7.41 2.23
CA ILE A 94 1.40 8.40 3.29
C ILE A 94 0.73 9.66 2.72
N ASP A 95 1.18 10.13 1.56
CA ASP A 95 0.57 11.27 0.86
C ASP A 95 -0.89 10.98 0.49
N LEU A 96 -1.18 9.81 -0.09
CA LEU A 96 -2.54 9.38 -0.41
C LEU A 96 -3.44 9.25 0.83
N VAL A 97 -2.92 8.74 1.95
CA VAL A 97 -3.66 8.68 3.23
C VAL A 97 -4.10 10.06 3.67
N THR A 98 -3.21 11.06 3.54
CA THR A 98 -3.50 12.43 3.98
C THR A 98 -4.47 13.17 3.05
N LYS A 99 -4.46 12.85 1.76
CA LYS A 99 -5.33 13.46 0.73
C LYS A 99 -6.69 12.78 0.61
N ALA A 100 -6.77 11.50 0.96
CA ALA A 100 -7.99 10.72 0.84
C ALA A 100 -9.15 11.34 1.63
N LYS A 101 -10.38 11.15 1.13
CA LYS A 101 -11.59 11.56 1.85
C LYS A 101 -11.60 10.93 3.24
N ALA A 102 -11.82 11.75 4.24
CA ALA A 102 -11.85 11.36 5.65
C ALA A 102 -12.75 10.15 5.91
N GLY A 103 -12.20 9.09 6.49
CA GLY A 103 -12.91 7.85 6.81
C GLY A 103 -13.34 7.02 5.60
N SER A 104 -12.80 7.29 4.41
CA SER A 104 -13.11 6.50 3.21
C SER A 104 -12.44 5.13 3.22
N ASP A 105 -13.02 4.21 2.46
CA ASP A 105 -12.44 2.89 2.23
C ASP A 105 -11.04 2.97 1.58
N SER A 106 -10.84 3.92 0.65
CA SER A 106 -9.52 4.15 0.06
C SER A 106 -8.49 4.57 1.10
N GLN A 107 -8.85 5.46 2.04
CA GLN A 107 -7.96 5.84 3.14
C GLN A 107 -7.56 4.62 3.98
N LEU A 108 -8.53 3.77 4.33
CA LEU A 108 -8.29 2.52 5.05
C LEU A 108 -7.34 1.59 4.29
N GLN A 109 -7.56 1.41 3.00
CA GLN A 109 -6.70 0.55 2.18
C GLN A 109 -5.26 1.08 2.11
N PHE A 110 -5.06 2.40 1.91
CA PHE A 110 -3.72 2.98 1.88
C PHE A 110 -2.98 2.78 3.21
N VAL A 111 -3.67 2.96 4.35
CA VAL A 111 -3.07 2.70 5.68
C VAL A 111 -2.69 1.22 5.83
N LYS A 112 -3.54 0.28 5.39
CA LYS A 112 -3.29 -1.16 5.53
C LYS A 112 -2.15 -1.68 4.65
N PHE A 113 -1.91 -1.07 3.50
CA PHE A 113 -0.81 -1.46 2.62
C PHE A 113 0.53 -0.78 2.95
N LEU A 114 0.52 0.37 3.63
CA LEU A 114 1.74 1.11 4.00
C LEU A 114 2.79 0.26 4.73
N PRO A 115 2.44 -0.59 5.73
CA PRO A 115 3.41 -1.37 6.50
C PRO A 115 4.28 -2.31 5.65
N ILE A 116 3.76 -2.75 4.49
CA ILE A 116 4.47 -3.65 3.58
C ILE A 116 5.70 -2.96 2.96
N PHE A 117 5.65 -1.63 2.80
CA PHE A 117 6.65 -0.85 2.09
C PHE A 117 7.53 0.04 2.98
N ALA A 118 7.05 0.40 4.17
CA ALA A 118 7.76 1.32 5.06
C ALA A 118 9.12 0.77 5.47
N ARG A 119 10.20 1.51 5.13
CA ARG A 119 11.59 1.12 5.41
C ARG A 119 12.36 2.19 6.14
N SER A 120 12.09 3.47 5.87
CA SER A 120 12.80 4.58 6.51
C SER A 120 12.33 4.79 7.95
N ALA A 121 13.20 5.35 8.79
CA ALA A 121 12.88 5.69 10.18
C ALA A 121 11.70 6.65 10.29
N SER A 122 11.56 7.59 9.35
CA SER A 122 10.43 8.54 9.32
C SER A 122 9.10 7.86 9.04
N GLN A 123 9.05 6.91 8.10
CA GLN A 123 7.86 6.13 7.78
C GLN A 123 7.46 5.22 8.95
N GLN A 124 8.43 4.58 9.58
CA GLN A 124 8.23 3.76 10.78
C GLN A 124 7.72 4.59 11.95
N GLN A 125 8.29 5.79 12.15
CA GLN A 125 7.81 6.72 13.17
C GLN A 125 6.37 7.19 12.89
N TRP A 126 6.03 7.45 11.62
CA TRP A 126 4.67 7.80 11.23
C TRP A 126 3.67 6.70 11.60
N MET A 127 4.02 5.43 11.36
CA MET A 127 3.17 4.29 11.76
C MET A 127 3.03 4.18 13.28
N GLN A 128 4.11 4.39 14.05
CA GLN A 128 4.06 4.41 15.52
C GLN A 128 3.19 5.56 16.04
N ASP A 129 3.29 6.72 15.44
CA ASP A 129 2.52 7.90 15.83
C ASP A 129 1.03 7.72 15.51
N LEU A 130 0.68 7.07 14.41
CA LEU A 130 -0.70 6.70 14.10
C LEU A 130 -1.22 5.64 15.09
N LEU A 131 -0.43 4.60 15.38
CA LEU A 131 -0.78 3.51 16.31
C LEU A 131 -0.99 4.00 17.74
N SER A 132 -0.17 4.97 18.18
CA SER A 132 -0.26 5.57 19.52
C SER A 132 -1.30 6.68 19.63
N GLY A 133 -1.90 7.14 18.53
CA GLY A 133 -2.87 8.23 18.48
C GLY A 133 -2.27 9.63 18.48
N LYS A 134 -0.95 9.79 18.35
CA LYS A 134 -0.31 11.09 18.15
C LYS A 134 -0.70 11.70 16.80
N ILE A 135 -0.75 10.87 15.75
CA ILE A 135 -1.37 11.22 14.48
C ILE A 135 -2.83 10.80 14.54
N GLN A 136 -3.71 11.74 14.27
CA GLN A 136 -5.14 11.50 14.14
C GLN A 136 -5.60 11.91 12.75
N LEU A 137 -6.10 10.94 12.00
CA LEU A 137 -6.67 11.17 10.69
C LEU A 137 -8.16 11.43 10.82
N ALA A 138 -8.67 12.50 10.22
CA ALA A 138 -10.08 12.87 10.33
C ALA A 138 -10.99 11.73 9.85
N GLY A 139 -12.01 11.39 10.66
CA GLY A 139 -12.96 10.33 10.34
C GLY A 139 -12.40 8.90 10.28
N PHE A 140 -11.12 8.71 10.57
CA PHE A 140 -10.45 7.40 10.53
C PHE A 140 -10.30 6.83 11.94
N THR A 141 -10.65 5.58 12.10
CA THR A 141 -10.45 4.84 13.35
C THR A 141 -9.35 3.81 13.17
N VAL A 142 -8.36 3.85 14.04
CA VAL A 142 -7.35 2.79 14.15
C VAL A 142 -7.98 1.64 14.93
N ASP A 143 -8.75 0.83 14.21
CA ASP A 143 -9.41 -0.35 14.76
C ASP A 143 -8.42 -1.50 15.01
N GLN A 144 -8.93 -2.63 15.48
CA GLN A 144 -8.11 -3.77 15.85
C GLN A 144 -7.34 -4.36 14.67
N ASP A 145 -7.95 -4.41 13.48
CA ASP A 145 -7.29 -4.92 12.26
C ASP A 145 -6.15 -4.00 11.82
N VAL A 146 -6.40 -2.69 11.78
CA VAL A 146 -5.37 -1.69 11.44
C VAL A 146 -4.21 -1.73 12.46
N ARG A 147 -4.53 -1.90 13.75
CA ARG A 147 -3.50 -2.03 14.79
C ARG A 147 -2.58 -3.20 14.51
N TRP A 148 -3.13 -4.36 14.19
CA TRP A 148 -2.33 -5.55 13.85
C TRP A 148 -1.51 -5.39 12.58
N GLU A 149 -2.05 -4.74 11.54
CA GLU A 149 -1.28 -4.45 10.32
C GLU A 149 -0.06 -3.55 10.62
N LEU A 150 -0.28 -2.45 11.37
CA LEU A 150 0.80 -1.54 11.76
C LEU A 150 1.82 -2.23 12.66
N THR A 151 1.37 -2.97 13.68
CA THR A 151 2.25 -3.72 14.60
C THR A 151 3.09 -4.73 13.84
N THR A 152 2.48 -5.54 12.96
CA THR A 152 3.20 -6.53 12.16
C THR A 152 4.23 -5.88 11.24
N GLY A 153 3.88 -4.77 10.58
CA GLY A 153 4.83 -4.03 9.75
C GLY A 153 6.02 -3.48 10.54
N LEU A 154 5.80 -2.99 11.75
CA LEU A 154 6.88 -2.51 12.62
C LEU A 154 7.76 -3.67 13.13
N VAL A 155 7.18 -4.85 13.38
CA VAL A 155 7.92 -6.07 13.70
C VAL A 155 8.79 -6.51 12.52
N MET A 156 8.24 -6.58 11.31
CA MET A 156 8.97 -6.95 10.08
C MET A 156 10.19 -6.05 9.82
N ASN A 157 10.16 -4.82 10.30
CA ASN A 157 11.25 -3.86 10.17
C ASN A 157 12.17 -3.80 11.41
N GLY A 158 12.00 -4.69 12.38
CA GLY A 158 12.82 -4.76 13.60
C GLY A 158 12.66 -3.58 14.57
N VAL A 159 11.58 -2.79 14.42
CA VAL A 159 11.25 -1.66 15.31
C VAL A 159 10.51 -2.16 16.55
N PHE A 160 9.59 -3.10 16.36
CA PHE A 160 8.87 -3.79 17.41
C PHE A 160 9.37 -5.22 17.56
N GLY A 161 9.12 -5.81 18.74
CA GLY A 161 9.47 -7.18 19.08
C GLY A 161 8.38 -7.88 19.86
N GLU A 162 8.75 -8.94 20.60
CA GLU A 162 7.79 -9.76 21.36
C GLU A 162 7.01 -8.95 22.40
N SER A 163 7.62 -7.91 23.01
CA SER A 163 6.94 -7.07 24.01
C SER A 163 5.73 -6.33 23.44
N GLU A 164 5.86 -5.78 22.24
CA GLU A 164 4.78 -5.05 21.56
C GLU A 164 3.73 -6.01 21.01
N ILE A 165 4.14 -7.18 20.50
CA ILE A 165 3.20 -8.25 20.09
C ILE A 165 2.37 -8.72 21.30
N ALA A 166 3.01 -8.98 22.44
CA ALA A 166 2.32 -9.41 23.66
C ALA A 166 1.38 -8.33 24.19
N ALA A 167 1.78 -7.06 24.14
CA ALA A 167 0.94 -5.93 24.52
C ALA A 167 -0.30 -5.80 23.62
N GLU A 168 -0.15 -5.96 22.32
CA GLU A 168 -1.29 -5.90 21.39
C GLU A 168 -2.19 -7.13 21.55
N LEU A 169 -1.63 -8.33 21.80
CA LEU A 169 -2.40 -9.53 22.09
C LEU A 169 -3.20 -9.42 23.39
N ALA A 170 -2.68 -8.73 24.40
CA ALA A 170 -3.41 -8.46 25.63
C ALA A 170 -4.64 -7.56 25.40
N ARG A 171 -4.60 -6.70 24.36
CA ARG A 171 -5.75 -5.87 23.93
C ARG A 171 -6.76 -6.64 23.10
N ASP A 172 -6.29 -7.62 22.31
CA ASP A 172 -7.10 -8.44 21.42
C ASP A 172 -6.86 -9.94 21.68
N ASN A 173 -7.38 -10.43 22.79
CA ASN A 173 -7.28 -11.85 23.14
C ASN A 173 -8.38 -12.70 22.46
N THR A 174 -8.67 -12.41 21.20
CA THR A 174 -9.58 -13.20 20.36
C THR A 174 -8.82 -14.26 19.56
N ALA A 175 -9.55 -15.17 18.91
CA ALA A 175 -8.94 -16.15 17.99
C ALA A 175 -8.20 -15.45 16.83
N ASN A 176 -8.72 -14.31 16.35
CA ASN A 176 -8.06 -13.50 15.34
C ASN A 176 -6.78 -12.86 15.89
N GLY A 177 -6.82 -12.26 17.08
CA GLY A 177 -5.64 -11.70 17.74
C GLY A 177 -4.53 -12.73 17.93
N GLN A 178 -4.89 -13.96 18.37
CA GLN A 178 -3.93 -15.07 18.48
C GLN A 178 -3.26 -15.39 17.13
N ARG A 179 -4.05 -15.41 16.04
CA ARG A 179 -3.53 -15.66 14.69
C ARG A 179 -2.62 -14.54 14.22
N PHE A 180 -3.00 -13.27 14.44
CA PHE A 180 -2.18 -12.12 14.10
C PHE A 180 -0.87 -12.10 14.89
N ALA A 181 -0.93 -12.36 16.20
CA ALA A 181 0.26 -12.45 17.03
C ALA A 181 1.21 -13.57 16.58
N ALA A 182 0.67 -14.74 16.20
CA ALA A 182 1.49 -15.83 15.65
C ALA A 182 2.16 -15.43 14.32
N GLY A 183 1.43 -14.73 13.43
CA GLY A 183 1.98 -14.20 12.19
C GLY A 183 3.09 -13.15 12.42
N ALA A 184 2.87 -12.22 13.34
CA ALA A 184 3.87 -11.22 13.71
C ALA A 184 5.14 -11.84 14.30
N ARG A 185 5.01 -12.87 15.16
CA ARG A 185 6.15 -13.63 15.70
C ARG A 185 6.96 -14.36 14.63
N ALA A 186 6.31 -14.83 13.59
CA ALA A 186 7.00 -15.49 12.47
C ALA A 186 7.81 -14.50 11.61
N ALA A 187 7.66 -13.20 11.83
CA ALA A 187 8.36 -12.15 11.10
C ALA A 187 9.59 -11.58 11.86
N ILE A 188 9.87 -12.06 13.09
CA ILE A 188 11.06 -11.70 13.90
C ILE A 188 12.35 -12.45 13.40
#